data_57d7e7a781f3b1c8e0e2d967f6c107d1
#
_entry.id   57d7e7a781f3b1c8e0e2d967f6c107d1
#
_cell.length_a   1.000
_cell.length_b   1.000
_cell.length_c   1.000
_cell.angle_alpha   90.00
_cell.angle_beta   90.00
_cell.angle_gamma   90.00
#
_symmetry.space_group_name_H-M   'P 1'
#
loop_
_entity.id
_entity.type
_entity.pdbx_description
1 polymer ?
#
loop_
_entity_poly.entity_id
_entity_poly.type
_entity_poly.pdbx_seq_one_letter_code
_entity_poly.pdbx_strand_id
1 'polypeptide(L)'
;MVSEYTVFNLQEELDKYANKDISETVETKSLQDNPNNKHQLRDEFKNILINNIGLPELEATDLEIGIFNATIDYASSSKIQLSWKSPLFMDTYINISRSIYANLKKDSYIKNENLLQRLTNKEFLPHMLPYMLCEDIFPERWKNIIEKNKLRLKAAYEIKQVAMTNLVQCSRCKGKKISYYELQTRSGDESMTIFMNCLICGKKWKQ
;
A
#
# COMPACT_ATOMS: atom_id res chain seq x y z
N MET A 1 21.96 26.70 -10.03
CA MET A 1 21.70 26.24 -8.66
C MET A 1 21.16 24.83 -8.76
N VAL A 2 22.01 23.85 -8.50
CA VAL A 2 21.66 22.43 -8.50
C VAL A 2 21.14 22.15 -7.09
N SER A 3 19.87 21.76 -6.95
CA SER A 3 19.29 21.36 -5.67
C SER A 3 20.01 20.09 -5.19
N GLU A 4 20.68 20.20 -4.06
CA GLU A 4 21.22 19.05 -3.34
C GLU A 4 20.07 18.14 -2.95
N TYR A 5 19.94 17.02 -3.65
CA TYR A 5 19.13 15.90 -3.18
C TYR A 5 19.86 15.31 -1.99
N THR A 6 19.35 15.52 -0.80
CA THR A 6 19.80 14.80 0.40
C THR A 6 19.59 13.32 0.15
N VAL A 7 20.68 12.58 0.00
CA VAL A 7 20.67 11.12 -0.11
C VAL A 7 20.04 10.60 1.19
N PHE A 8 18.84 10.03 1.09
CA PHE A 8 18.15 9.39 2.21
C PHE A 8 19.01 8.20 2.68
N ASN A 9 19.59 8.31 3.85
CA ASN A 9 20.40 7.24 4.43
C ASN A 9 19.51 6.30 5.23
N LEU A 10 19.07 5.23 4.57
CA LEU A 10 18.22 4.21 5.15
C LEU A 10 18.82 3.60 6.43
N GLN A 11 20.15 3.49 6.50
CA GLN A 11 20.84 2.92 7.65
C GLN A 11 20.72 3.82 8.89
N GLU A 12 20.84 5.14 8.73
CA GLU A 12 20.65 6.08 9.84
C GLU A 12 19.21 6.08 10.38
N GLU A 13 18.24 5.91 9.50
CA GLU A 13 16.83 5.76 9.91
C GLU A 13 16.62 4.44 10.66
N LEU A 14 17.14 3.32 10.16
CA LEU A 14 17.07 2.03 10.84
C LEU A 14 17.77 2.05 12.20
N ASP A 15 18.91 2.72 12.31
CA ASP A 15 19.65 2.82 13.57
C ASP A 15 18.93 3.70 14.61
N LYS A 16 18.18 4.72 14.18
CA LYS A 16 17.29 5.50 15.07
C LYS A 16 16.18 4.63 15.66
N TYR A 17 15.67 3.66 14.91
CA TYR A 17 14.63 2.73 15.39
C TYR A 17 15.21 1.57 16.20
N ALA A 18 16.41 1.09 15.89
CA ALA A 18 17.08 0.01 16.63
C ALA A 18 17.50 0.42 18.04
N ASN A 19 17.79 1.71 18.27
CA ASN A 19 18.19 2.27 19.57
C ASN A 19 17.05 2.92 20.35
N LYS A 20 15.82 2.90 19.85
CA LYS A 20 14.67 3.35 20.62
C LYS A 20 14.35 2.30 21.68
N ASP A 21 14.65 2.64 22.93
CA ASP A 21 14.10 1.90 24.07
C ASP A 21 12.58 1.85 23.94
N ILE A 22 12.03 0.64 24.03
CA ILE A 22 10.59 0.33 23.88
C ILE A 22 9.73 0.99 24.98
N SER A 23 10.33 1.84 25.80
CA SER A 23 9.69 2.60 26.87
C SER A 23 8.96 3.88 26.42
N GLU A 24 9.06 4.27 25.15
CA GLU A 24 8.18 5.32 24.64
C GLU A 24 6.78 4.77 24.45
N THR A 25 6.00 4.82 25.52
CA THR A 25 4.56 4.57 25.46
C THR A 25 3.94 5.53 24.48
N VAL A 26 3.33 5.01 23.43
CA VAL A 26 2.61 5.83 22.46
C VAL A 26 1.51 6.59 23.21
N GLU A 27 1.46 7.90 23.00
CA GLU A 27 0.39 8.71 23.58
C GLU A 27 -0.96 8.29 23.01
N THR A 28 -1.89 7.98 23.90
CA THR A 28 -3.27 7.65 23.51
C THR A 28 -3.99 8.92 23.09
N LYS A 29 -4.50 8.98 21.87
CA LYS A 29 -5.36 10.06 21.41
C LYS A 29 -6.63 10.10 22.27
N SER A 30 -7.09 11.29 22.64
CA SER A 30 -8.26 11.47 23.51
C SER A 30 -9.55 11.65 22.70
N LEU A 31 -10.64 11.07 23.18
CA LEU A 31 -11.99 11.37 22.71
C LEU A 31 -12.56 12.56 23.48
N GLN A 32 -13.31 13.42 22.79
CA GLN A 32 -13.94 14.59 23.42
C GLN A 32 -14.94 14.21 24.53
N ASP A 33 -15.66 13.11 24.34
CA ASP A 33 -16.71 12.63 25.26
C ASP A 33 -16.18 11.77 26.42
N ASN A 34 -14.94 11.27 26.33
CA ASN A 34 -14.35 10.39 27.32
C ASN A 34 -12.84 10.64 27.47
N PRO A 35 -12.42 11.64 28.26
CA PRO A 35 -11.01 12.00 28.40
C PRO A 35 -10.15 10.86 28.97
N ASN A 36 -10.74 9.92 29.70
CA ASN A 36 -10.01 8.76 30.24
C ASN A 36 -9.87 7.60 29.23
N ASN A 37 -10.50 7.69 28.07
CA ASN A 37 -10.47 6.69 26.98
C ASN A 37 -10.72 5.24 27.44
N LYS A 38 -11.27 5.03 28.63
CA LYS A 38 -11.58 3.72 29.18
C LYS A 38 -12.89 3.21 28.58
N HIS A 39 -12.83 2.04 28.00
CA HIS A 39 -14.02 1.33 27.52
C HIS A 39 -13.81 -0.17 27.70
N GLN A 40 -14.86 -0.90 28.09
CA GLN A 40 -14.81 -2.33 28.34
C GLN A 40 -14.24 -3.13 27.16
N LEU A 41 -14.59 -2.77 25.92
CA LEU A 41 -14.07 -3.46 24.72
C LEU A 41 -12.55 -3.38 24.58
N ARG A 42 -11.92 -2.32 25.06
CA ARG A 42 -10.47 -2.15 25.04
C ARG A 42 -9.79 -3.13 25.98
N ASP A 43 -10.31 -3.22 27.22
CA ASP A 43 -9.78 -4.14 28.22
C ASP A 43 -10.03 -5.60 27.82
N GLU A 44 -11.21 -5.92 27.27
CA GLU A 44 -11.52 -7.23 26.73
C GLU A 44 -10.58 -7.62 25.61
N PHE A 45 -10.32 -6.73 24.66
CA PHE A 45 -9.44 -7.02 23.55
C PHE A 45 -7.98 -7.21 24.00
N LYS A 46 -7.50 -6.38 24.94
CA LYS A 46 -6.17 -6.56 25.55
C LYS A 46 -6.06 -7.96 26.21
N ASN A 47 -7.06 -8.37 26.95
CA ASN A 47 -7.09 -9.70 27.58
C ASN A 47 -7.09 -10.84 26.54
N ILE A 48 -7.79 -10.65 25.41
CA ILE A 48 -7.77 -11.62 24.30
C ILE A 48 -6.36 -11.74 23.70
N LEU A 49 -5.65 -10.63 23.50
CA LEU A 49 -4.28 -10.64 23.00
C LEU A 49 -3.33 -11.40 23.95
N ILE A 50 -3.47 -11.20 25.25
CA ILE A 50 -2.64 -11.87 26.25
C ILE A 50 -2.97 -13.36 26.33
N ASN A 51 -4.26 -13.70 26.47
CA ASN A 51 -4.68 -15.08 26.77
C ASN A 51 -4.66 -15.99 25.53
N ASN A 52 -5.05 -15.48 24.35
CA ASN A 52 -5.23 -16.32 23.16
C ASN A 52 -4.03 -16.32 22.23
N ILE A 53 -3.25 -15.22 22.20
CA ILE A 53 -2.07 -15.11 21.34
C ILE A 53 -0.80 -15.31 22.14
N GLY A 54 -0.83 -15.01 23.46
CA GLY A 54 0.32 -15.14 24.36
C GLY A 54 1.28 -13.95 24.28
N LEU A 55 0.79 -12.76 23.92
CA LEU A 55 1.61 -11.54 23.92
C LEU A 55 1.90 -11.07 25.35
N PRO A 56 3.10 -10.53 25.60
CA PRO A 56 3.42 -9.84 26.86
C PRO A 56 2.46 -8.69 27.10
N GLU A 57 2.15 -8.38 28.36
CA GLU A 57 1.17 -7.34 28.72
C GLU A 57 1.54 -5.96 28.14
N LEU A 58 2.82 -5.61 28.13
CA LEU A 58 3.31 -4.35 27.57
C LEU A 58 3.05 -4.25 26.07
N GLU A 59 3.39 -5.31 25.31
CA GLU A 59 3.18 -5.36 23.86
C GLU A 59 1.69 -5.39 23.50
N ALA A 60 0.88 -6.12 24.28
CA ALA A 60 -0.56 -6.15 24.10
C ALA A 60 -1.20 -4.77 24.36
N THR A 61 -0.71 -4.04 25.35
CA THR A 61 -1.18 -2.69 25.67
C THR A 61 -0.78 -1.70 24.59
N ASP A 62 0.47 -1.74 24.12
CA ASP A 62 0.96 -0.88 23.05
C ASP A 62 0.21 -1.13 21.74
N LEU A 63 -0.02 -2.40 21.39
CA LEU A 63 -0.82 -2.78 20.22
C LEU A 63 -2.26 -2.28 20.31
N GLU A 64 -2.89 -2.41 21.48
CA GLU A 64 -4.26 -1.92 21.68
C GLU A 64 -4.35 -0.40 21.53
N ILE A 65 -3.39 0.34 22.08
CA ILE A 65 -3.31 1.79 21.91
C ILE A 65 -3.16 2.15 20.43
N GLY A 66 -2.33 1.42 19.68
CA GLY A 66 -2.18 1.59 18.25
C GLY A 66 -3.49 1.39 17.50
N ILE A 67 -4.25 0.34 17.81
CA ILE A 67 -5.56 0.04 17.22
C ILE A 67 -6.56 1.16 17.52
N PHE A 68 -6.59 1.63 18.75
CA PHE A 68 -7.48 2.72 19.14
C PHE A 68 -7.15 4.02 18.40
N ASN A 69 -5.87 4.37 18.32
CA ASN A 69 -5.40 5.53 17.55
C ASN A 69 -5.73 5.42 16.06
N ALA A 70 -5.53 4.25 15.45
CA ALA A 70 -5.90 4.01 14.06
C ALA A 70 -7.42 4.10 13.84
N THR A 71 -8.21 3.67 14.81
CA THR A 71 -9.68 3.82 14.77
C THR A 71 -10.09 5.30 14.76
N ILE A 72 -9.46 6.13 15.59
CA ILE A 72 -9.72 7.57 15.63
C ILE A 72 -9.34 8.22 14.29
N ASP A 73 -8.19 7.88 13.73
CA ASP A 73 -7.72 8.43 12.46
C ASP A 73 -8.66 8.05 11.31
N TYR A 74 -9.07 6.80 11.26
CA TYR A 74 -10.04 6.34 10.27
C TYR A 74 -11.40 7.02 10.44
N ALA A 75 -11.92 7.09 11.67
CA ALA A 75 -13.19 7.72 11.96
C ALA A 75 -13.17 9.24 11.63
N SER A 76 -12.06 9.92 11.93
CA SER A 76 -11.86 11.33 11.58
C SER A 76 -11.86 11.55 10.06
N SER A 77 -11.14 10.71 9.31
CA SER A 77 -11.10 10.80 7.85
C SER A 77 -12.45 10.48 7.20
N SER A 78 -13.20 9.54 7.77
CA SER A 78 -14.52 9.11 7.30
C SER A 78 -15.67 9.95 7.86
N LYS A 79 -15.38 11.01 8.65
CA LYS A 79 -16.38 11.87 9.30
C LYS A 79 -17.36 11.10 10.20
N ILE A 80 -16.90 10.05 10.86
CA ILE A 80 -17.65 9.30 11.85
C ILE A 80 -17.52 10.02 13.18
N GLN A 81 -18.61 10.06 13.96
CA GLN A 81 -18.59 10.66 15.29
C GLN A 81 -17.63 9.92 16.22
N LEU A 82 -16.67 10.63 16.80
CA LEU A 82 -15.67 10.13 17.72
C LEU A 82 -16.23 9.91 19.12
N SER A 83 -17.09 8.95 19.28
CA SER A 83 -17.73 8.60 20.55
C SER A 83 -18.03 7.11 20.60
N TRP A 84 -17.81 6.50 21.76
CA TRP A 84 -18.20 5.10 22.04
C TRP A 84 -19.73 4.87 22.00
N LYS A 85 -20.53 5.95 22.04
CA LYS A 85 -21.99 5.87 21.85
C LYS A 85 -22.37 5.68 20.38
N SER A 86 -21.47 5.97 19.45
CA SER A 86 -21.69 5.79 18.02
C SER A 86 -21.48 4.32 17.62
N PRO A 87 -22.51 3.62 17.10
CA PRO A 87 -22.34 2.25 16.63
C PRO A 87 -21.25 2.11 15.55
N LEU A 88 -21.16 3.09 14.63
CA LEU A 88 -20.16 3.08 13.56
C LEU A 88 -18.71 3.16 14.08
N PHE A 89 -18.49 3.92 15.15
CA PHE A 89 -17.17 3.98 15.79
C PHE A 89 -16.80 2.65 16.45
N MET A 90 -17.75 2.06 17.18
CA MET A 90 -17.55 0.74 17.79
C MET A 90 -17.28 -0.34 16.75
N ASP A 91 -18.07 -0.38 15.69
CA ASP A 91 -17.89 -1.35 14.59
C ASP A 91 -16.54 -1.16 13.90
N THR A 92 -16.09 0.07 13.72
CA THR A 92 -14.76 0.36 13.16
C THR A 92 -13.65 -0.21 14.05
N TYR A 93 -13.72 0.04 15.36
CA TYR A 93 -12.76 -0.51 16.32
C TYR A 93 -12.75 -2.04 16.32
N ILE A 94 -13.92 -2.66 16.34
CA ILE A 94 -14.06 -4.11 16.30
C ILE A 94 -13.50 -4.70 15.00
N ASN A 95 -13.74 -4.06 13.86
CA ASN A 95 -13.26 -4.54 12.56
C ASN A 95 -11.74 -4.47 12.46
N ILE A 96 -11.12 -3.36 12.90
CA ILE A 96 -9.65 -3.25 12.95
C ILE A 96 -9.08 -4.30 13.90
N SER A 97 -9.66 -4.46 15.09
CA SER A 97 -9.24 -5.44 16.09
C SER A 97 -9.33 -6.88 15.55
N ARG A 98 -10.43 -7.23 14.87
CA ARG A 98 -10.61 -8.56 14.23
C ARG A 98 -9.58 -8.81 13.14
N SER A 99 -9.30 -7.81 12.31
CA SER A 99 -8.31 -7.93 11.24
C SER A 99 -6.93 -8.24 11.80
N ILE A 100 -6.52 -7.53 12.84
CA ILE A 100 -5.22 -7.73 13.49
C ILE A 100 -5.17 -9.07 14.21
N TYR A 101 -6.19 -9.41 14.99
CA TYR A 101 -6.27 -10.69 15.66
C TYR A 101 -6.19 -11.88 14.70
N ALA A 102 -6.92 -11.82 13.58
CA ALA A 102 -6.92 -12.87 12.58
C ALA A 102 -5.55 -13.03 11.88
N ASN A 103 -4.77 -11.97 11.77
CA ASN A 103 -3.41 -12.03 11.22
C ASN A 103 -2.37 -12.52 12.24
N LEU A 104 -2.56 -12.22 13.53
CA LEU A 104 -1.64 -12.68 14.59
C LEU A 104 -1.87 -14.13 14.99
N LYS A 105 -3.11 -14.62 14.92
CA LYS A 105 -3.45 -15.99 15.28
C LYS A 105 -3.03 -16.97 14.18
N LYS A 106 -2.08 -17.85 14.46
CA LYS A 106 -1.54 -18.83 13.49
C LYS A 106 -2.60 -19.75 12.90
N ASP A 107 -3.54 -20.22 13.72
CA ASP A 107 -4.62 -21.15 13.31
C ASP A 107 -5.84 -20.44 12.70
N SER A 108 -5.68 -19.17 12.32
CA SER A 108 -6.77 -18.43 11.67
C SER A 108 -6.94 -18.84 10.21
N TYR A 109 -8.09 -18.46 9.62
CA TYR A 109 -8.35 -18.67 8.19
C TYR A 109 -7.33 -17.97 7.27
N ILE A 110 -6.61 -16.94 7.76
CA ILE A 110 -5.58 -16.19 7.03
C ILE A 110 -4.30 -17.01 6.91
N LYS A 111 -3.95 -17.83 7.94
CA LYS A 111 -2.73 -18.64 8.02
C LYS A 111 -1.44 -17.82 7.88
N ASN A 112 -1.36 -16.69 8.57
CA ASN A 112 -0.16 -15.89 8.63
C ASN A 112 0.73 -16.37 9.78
N GLU A 113 1.65 -17.26 9.50
CA GLU A 113 2.50 -17.89 10.52
C GLU A 113 3.65 -17.00 10.97
N ASN A 114 4.08 -16.08 10.11
CA ASN A 114 5.30 -15.30 10.30
C ASN A 114 5.08 -13.98 11.06
N LEU A 115 3.88 -13.41 11.03
CA LEU A 115 3.63 -12.09 11.62
C LEU A 115 3.93 -12.05 13.13
N LEU A 116 3.48 -13.06 13.87
CA LEU A 116 3.73 -13.13 15.32
C LEU A 116 5.23 -13.27 15.63
N GLN A 117 5.98 -14.01 14.82
CA GLN A 117 7.42 -14.14 14.98
C GLN A 117 8.14 -12.83 14.70
N ARG A 118 7.73 -12.11 13.65
CA ARG A 118 8.27 -10.79 13.30
C ARG A 118 8.01 -9.76 14.40
N LEU A 119 6.82 -9.80 15.01
CA LEU A 119 6.48 -8.96 16.16
C LEU A 119 7.37 -9.30 17.37
N THR A 120 7.54 -10.57 17.70
CA THR A 120 8.40 -11.04 18.80
C THR A 120 9.87 -10.70 18.56
N ASN A 121 10.32 -10.74 17.32
CA ASN A 121 11.69 -10.33 16.91
C ASN A 121 11.87 -8.82 16.88
N LYS A 122 10.82 -8.04 17.20
CA LYS A 122 10.85 -6.56 17.21
C LYS A 122 11.23 -5.94 15.87
N GLU A 123 10.83 -6.57 14.75
CA GLU A 123 11.03 -5.99 13.41
C GLU A 123 10.24 -4.70 13.24
N PHE A 124 9.16 -4.54 13.97
CA PHE A 124 8.32 -3.34 14.01
C PHE A 124 7.70 -3.19 15.41
N LEU A 125 7.30 -1.97 15.74
CA LEU A 125 6.66 -1.69 17.03
C LEU A 125 5.18 -2.13 17.00
N PRO A 126 4.63 -2.70 18.11
CA PRO A 126 3.27 -3.22 18.14
C PRO A 126 2.22 -2.20 17.68
N HIS A 127 2.31 -0.95 18.11
CA HIS A 127 1.37 0.11 17.76
C HIS A 127 1.39 0.53 16.28
N MET A 128 2.45 0.16 15.53
CA MET A 128 2.55 0.42 14.09
C MET A 128 1.73 -0.56 13.25
N LEU A 129 1.44 -1.76 13.80
CA LEU A 129 0.77 -2.82 13.07
C LEU A 129 -0.57 -2.41 12.43
N PRO A 130 -1.45 -1.62 13.09
CA PRO A 130 -2.71 -1.16 12.49
C PRO A 130 -2.55 -0.23 11.28
N TYR A 131 -1.38 0.39 11.14
CA TYR A 131 -1.07 1.31 10.04
C TYR A 131 -0.32 0.66 8.88
N MET A 132 0.14 -0.58 9.06
CA MET A 132 0.88 -1.32 8.03
C MET A 132 -0.03 -1.69 6.86
N LEU A 133 0.54 -1.68 5.65
CA LEU A 133 -0.16 -2.15 4.46
C LEU A 133 -0.35 -3.66 4.51
N CYS A 134 -1.39 -4.16 3.86
CA CYS A 134 -1.68 -5.60 3.81
C CYS A 134 -0.50 -6.41 3.21
N GLU A 135 0.27 -5.81 2.30
CA GLU A 135 1.46 -6.40 1.69
C GLU A 135 2.63 -6.52 2.69
N ASP A 136 2.73 -5.61 3.66
CA ASP A 136 3.76 -5.65 4.71
C ASP A 136 3.37 -6.60 5.85
N ILE A 137 2.06 -6.71 6.13
CA ILE A 137 1.54 -7.65 7.11
C ILE A 137 1.72 -9.10 6.66
N PHE A 138 1.46 -9.41 5.39
CA PHE A 138 1.59 -10.75 4.83
C PHE A 138 2.26 -10.75 3.45
N PRO A 139 3.59 -10.50 3.38
CA PRO A 139 4.33 -10.34 2.12
C PRO A 139 4.24 -11.58 1.20
N GLU A 140 4.27 -12.78 1.76
CA GLU A 140 4.28 -14.03 0.99
C GLU A 140 3.02 -14.18 0.13
N ARG A 141 1.86 -13.85 0.68
CA ARG A 141 0.58 -13.91 -0.04
C ARG A 141 0.48 -12.83 -1.14
N TRP A 142 1.03 -11.65 -0.88
CA TRP A 142 0.90 -10.50 -1.78
C TRP A 142 1.97 -10.44 -2.86
N LYS A 143 3.12 -11.09 -2.67
CA LYS A 143 4.26 -11.07 -3.60
C LYS A 143 3.83 -11.35 -5.05
N ASN A 144 3.13 -12.44 -5.29
CA ASN A 144 2.69 -12.83 -6.64
C ASN A 144 1.69 -11.84 -7.25
N ILE A 145 0.83 -11.24 -6.41
CA ILE A 145 -0.17 -10.26 -6.86
C ILE A 145 0.54 -8.96 -7.25
N ILE A 146 1.49 -8.50 -6.44
CA ILE A 146 2.29 -7.29 -6.68
C ILE A 146 3.12 -7.47 -7.96
N GLU A 147 3.79 -8.60 -8.13
CA GLU A 147 4.57 -8.88 -9.35
C GLU A 147 3.69 -8.86 -10.61
N LYS A 148 2.54 -9.51 -10.57
CA LYS A 148 1.58 -9.46 -11.68
C LYS A 148 1.10 -8.04 -11.97
N ASN A 149 0.81 -7.25 -10.95
CA ASN A 149 0.40 -5.86 -11.13
C ASN A 149 1.54 -4.99 -11.68
N LYS A 150 2.78 -5.17 -11.20
CA LYS A 150 3.96 -4.50 -11.76
C LYS A 150 4.15 -4.81 -13.24
N LEU A 151 4.01 -6.09 -13.64
CA LEU A 151 4.10 -6.48 -15.05
C LEU A 151 2.99 -5.87 -15.90
N ARG A 152 1.74 -5.84 -15.38
CA ARG A 152 0.61 -5.19 -16.07
C ARG A 152 0.84 -3.69 -16.26
N LEU A 153 1.27 -3.00 -15.20
CA LEU A 153 1.58 -1.58 -15.25
C LEU A 153 2.74 -1.31 -16.22
N LYS A 154 3.81 -2.09 -16.15
CA LYS A 154 4.92 -2.00 -17.09
C LYS A 154 4.43 -2.16 -18.54
N ALA A 155 3.65 -3.19 -18.83
CA ALA A 155 3.09 -3.41 -20.17
C ALA A 155 2.14 -2.29 -20.62
N ALA A 156 1.41 -1.66 -19.71
CA ALA A 156 0.49 -0.56 -20.01
C ALA A 156 1.22 0.78 -20.29
N TYR A 157 2.27 1.05 -19.51
CA TYR A 157 2.99 2.33 -19.61
C TYR A 157 4.29 2.24 -20.40
N GLU A 158 4.77 1.04 -20.71
CA GLU A 158 5.94 0.87 -21.56
C GLU A 158 5.59 1.36 -22.99
N ILE A 159 6.23 2.44 -23.39
CA ILE A 159 6.09 2.96 -24.74
C ILE A 159 6.67 1.89 -25.66
N LYS A 160 5.78 1.17 -26.39
CA LYS A 160 6.24 0.23 -27.42
C LYS A 160 7.15 1.02 -28.35
N GLN A 161 8.38 0.57 -28.51
CA GLN A 161 9.29 1.13 -29.51
C GLN A 161 8.66 0.86 -30.87
N VAL A 162 8.01 1.89 -31.40
CA VAL A 162 7.38 1.81 -32.71
C VAL A 162 8.48 2.07 -33.73
N ALA A 163 8.55 1.25 -34.78
CA ALA A 163 9.47 1.48 -35.86
C ALA A 163 9.29 2.93 -36.37
N MET A 164 10.37 3.69 -36.41
CA MET A 164 10.37 5.08 -36.85
C MET A 164 11.13 5.21 -38.14
N THR A 165 10.62 6.06 -39.03
CA THR A 165 11.29 6.43 -40.28
C THR A 165 11.44 7.91 -40.38
N ASN A 166 12.59 8.35 -40.91
CA ASN A 166 12.86 9.73 -41.28
C ASN A 166 12.78 9.95 -42.80
N LEU A 167 12.52 8.88 -43.57
CA LEU A 167 12.46 8.93 -45.04
C LEU A 167 11.20 9.63 -45.55
N VAL A 168 10.13 9.54 -44.78
CA VAL A 168 8.84 10.14 -45.16
C VAL A 168 8.61 11.42 -44.36
N GLN A 169 8.06 12.45 -45.06
CA GLN A 169 7.75 13.73 -44.44
C GLN A 169 6.25 13.90 -44.28
N CYS A 170 5.83 14.37 -43.08
CA CYS A 170 4.42 14.65 -42.83
C CYS A 170 3.91 15.80 -43.71
N SER A 171 2.81 15.58 -44.44
CA SER A 171 2.22 16.60 -45.29
C SER A 171 1.66 17.79 -44.51
N ARG A 172 1.34 17.61 -43.19
CA ARG A 172 0.74 18.66 -42.36
C ARG A 172 1.79 19.57 -41.70
N CYS A 173 2.74 18.99 -40.98
CA CYS A 173 3.74 19.75 -40.20
C CYS A 173 5.15 19.72 -40.78
N LYS A 174 5.37 19.03 -41.90
CA LYS A 174 6.67 18.88 -42.57
C LYS A 174 7.72 18.17 -41.69
N GLY A 175 7.35 17.64 -40.54
CA GLY A 175 8.23 16.88 -39.64
C GLY A 175 8.57 15.50 -40.22
N LYS A 176 9.77 15.00 -39.87
CA LYS A 176 10.29 13.71 -40.33
C LYS A 176 10.24 12.59 -39.27
N LYS A 177 9.63 12.86 -38.10
CA LYS A 177 9.46 11.83 -37.03
C LYS A 177 8.14 11.09 -37.24
N ILE A 178 8.17 9.99 -37.97
CA ILE A 178 6.98 9.22 -38.37
C ILE A 178 7.16 7.79 -37.83
N SER A 179 6.19 7.33 -37.08
CA SER A 179 6.05 5.92 -36.72
C SER A 179 5.22 5.21 -37.78
N TYR A 180 5.59 3.99 -38.10
CA TYR A 180 4.85 3.16 -39.04
C TYR A 180 4.71 1.73 -38.55
N TYR A 181 3.68 1.07 -39.04
CA TYR A 181 3.50 -0.38 -38.92
C TYR A 181 2.80 -0.91 -40.16
N GLU A 182 3.11 -2.14 -40.50
CA GLU A 182 2.59 -2.84 -41.65
C GLU A 182 1.52 -3.82 -41.21
N LEU A 183 0.40 -3.85 -41.92
CA LEU A 183 -0.69 -4.78 -41.65
C LEU A 183 -1.27 -5.28 -42.97
N GLN A 184 -1.43 -6.60 -43.09
CA GLN A 184 -2.16 -7.19 -44.21
C GLN A 184 -3.65 -6.94 -44.03
N THR A 185 -4.20 -5.99 -44.79
CA THR A 185 -5.63 -5.63 -44.76
C THR A 185 -6.40 -6.11 -45.97
N ARG A 186 -5.71 -6.72 -46.94
CA ARG A 186 -6.23 -7.22 -48.18
C ARG A 186 -5.90 -8.70 -48.35
N SER A 187 -6.04 -9.22 -49.55
CA SER A 187 -5.71 -10.58 -49.90
C SER A 187 -4.23 -10.89 -49.69
N GLY A 188 -3.86 -12.15 -49.43
CA GLY A 188 -2.49 -12.54 -49.11
C GLY A 188 -1.47 -12.36 -50.26
N ASP A 189 -1.96 -12.15 -51.48
CA ASP A 189 -1.20 -11.89 -52.70
C ASP A 189 -0.98 -10.40 -53.02
N GLU A 190 -1.60 -9.52 -52.20
CA GLU A 190 -1.40 -8.06 -52.29
C GLU A 190 -0.33 -7.57 -51.29
N SER A 191 0.26 -6.43 -51.59
CA SER A 191 1.22 -5.78 -50.70
C SER A 191 0.57 -5.36 -49.36
N MET A 192 1.34 -5.38 -48.29
CA MET A 192 0.88 -4.92 -46.97
C MET A 192 0.57 -3.45 -46.98
N THR A 193 -0.48 -3.04 -46.28
CA THR A 193 -0.82 -1.65 -46.06
C THR A 193 0.04 -1.08 -44.95
N ILE A 194 0.71 0.05 -45.23
CA ILE A 194 1.55 0.73 -44.25
C ILE A 194 0.74 1.83 -43.60
N PHE A 195 0.56 1.73 -42.28
CA PHE A 195 -0.08 2.75 -41.46
C PHE A 195 0.98 3.69 -40.87
N MET A 196 0.86 4.97 -41.10
CA MET A 196 1.80 5.97 -40.65
C MET A 196 1.16 6.93 -39.66
N ASN A 197 1.93 7.34 -38.64
CA ASN A 197 1.52 8.33 -37.66
C ASN A 197 2.65 9.31 -37.39
N CYS A 198 2.36 10.59 -37.56
CA CYS A 198 3.31 11.65 -37.27
C CYS A 198 3.38 11.90 -35.76
N LEU A 199 4.54 11.69 -35.14
CA LEU A 199 4.76 11.87 -33.70
C LEU A 199 4.78 13.35 -33.27
N ILE A 200 4.86 14.31 -34.23
CA ILE A 200 4.90 15.73 -33.94
C ILE A 200 3.49 16.31 -33.88
N CYS A 201 2.64 16.05 -34.91
CA CYS A 201 1.32 16.65 -35.01
C CYS A 201 0.15 15.65 -34.87
N GLY A 202 0.43 14.37 -34.66
CA GLY A 202 -0.57 13.33 -34.49
C GLY A 202 -1.35 12.96 -35.76
N LYS A 203 -0.96 13.44 -36.94
CA LYS A 203 -1.63 13.09 -38.22
C LYS A 203 -1.38 11.62 -38.53
N LYS A 204 -2.46 10.91 -38.86
CA LYS A 204 -2.42 9.49 -39.27
C LYS A 204 -2.83 9.39 -40.76
N TRP A 205 -2.16 8.52 -41.51
CA TRP A 205 -2.52 8.17 -42.87
C TRP A 205 -2.05 6.75 -43.20
N LYS A 206 -2.48 6.25 -44.34
CA LYS A 206 -2.11 4.93 -44.86
C LYS A 206 -1.52 5.08 -46.28
N GLN A 207 -0.66 4.15 -46.64
CA GLN A 207 -0.07 4.02 -47.96
C GLN A 207 -0.11 2.58 -48.40
#